data_eb16394f9f92ef44a316ba090768227d
#
_entry.id   eb16394f9f92ef44a316ba090768227d
#
_cell.length_a   1.000
_cell.length_b   1.000
_cell.length_c   1.000
_cell.angle_alpha   90.00
_cell.angle_beta   90.00
_cell.angle_gamma   90.00
#
_symmetry.space_group_name_H-M   'P 1'
#
loop_
_entity.id
_entity.type
_entity.pdbx_description
1 polymer ?
#
loop_
_entity_poly.entity_id
_entity_poly.type
_entity_poly.pdbx_seq_one_letter_code
_entity_poly.pdbx_strand_id
1 'polypeptide(L)'
;TAFYFCLSSCNYLNVDEYFADTLGYDSIFQNKMNLQKYLWATAAFFPDEGAIWGGAYTPGVTGSDEAFVQWNTGEFPGVTFVLGHTTPDNLGTMNNWAQMYKIIRKVNIIFSRINECKDLTNIEQREILGYAHFMRGYAYYNLLQNFGPVVLVGDEPMNTNESPAYYNKERATYDESVDYICNELEIAANYIPLRVTVSQFGRPTRGAAYALIARLRLQQASPLFNGGSAAKTTFGGWIRKSDNVPYVSQT
;
A
#
# COMPACT_ATOMS: atom_id res chain seq x y z
N THR A 1 47.05 32.45 -39.09
CA THR A 1 46.68 32.39 -37.65
C THR A 1 45.33 31.72 -37.53
N ALA A 2 45.31 30.42 -37.18
CA ALA A 2 44.11 29.64 -36.95
C ALA A 2 43.67 29.82 -35.48
N PHE A 3 42.49 30.34 -35.27
CA PHE A 3 41.85 30.44 -33.94
C PHE A 3 41.22 29.07 -33.63
N TYR A 4 41.81 28.34 -32.68
CA TYR A 4 41.17 27.18 -32.07
C TYR A 4 40.17 27.69 -31.04
N PHE A 5 38.87 27.58 -31.33
CA PHE A 5 37.85 27.67 -30.32
C PHE A 5 37.82 26.36 -29.53
N CYS A 6 38.34 26.38 -28.31
CA CYS A 6 38.06 25.36 -27.32
C CYS A 6 36.58 25.49 -26.95
N LEU A 7 35.74 24.60 -27.48
CA LEU A 7 34.40 24.34 -26.93
C LEU A 7 34.60 23.60 -25.61
N SER A 8 34.75 24.34 -24.52
CA SER A 8 34.50 23.81 -23.19
C SER A 8 33.02 23.48 -23.14
N SER A 9 32.68 22.21 -23.37
CA SER A 9 31.35 21.66 -23.13
C SER A 9 30.99 21.99 -21.69
N CYS A 10 30.07 22.91 -21.52
CA CYS A 10 29.55 23.28 -20.24
C CYS A 10 28.91 22.04 -19.61
N ASN A 11 29.33 21.71 -18.42
CA ASN A 11 28.72 20.72 -17.52
C ASN A 11 27.30 21.16 -17.08
N TYR A 12 26.71 22.11 -17.81
CA TYR A 12 25.41 22.74 -17.51
C TYR A 12 24.23 21.77 -17.66
N LEU A 13 24.41 20.66 -18.37
CA LEU A 13 23.43 19.58 -18.52
C LEU A 13 23.74 18.36 -17.63
N ASN A 14 24.77 18.42 -16.80
CA ASN A 14 25.04 17.39 -15.82
C ASN A 14 24.10 17.61 -14.62
N VAL A 15 22.97 16.91 -14.64
CA VAL A 15 21.97 16.91 -13.55
C VAL A 15 22.37 15.98 -12.39
N ASP A 16 23.51 15.30 -12.48
CA ASP A 16 23.96 14.34 -11.46
C ASP A 16 24.21 15.03 -10.12
N GLU A 17 24.70 16.27 -10.11
CA GLU A 17 24.82 17.08 -8.89
C GLU A 17 23.45 17.44 -8.27
N TYR A 18 22.41 17.62 -9.08
CA TYR A 18 21.06 17.94 -8.61
C TYR A 18 20.35 16.70 -8.02
N PHE A 19 20.76 15.51 -8.45
CA PHE A 19 20.26 14.23 -7.94
C PHE A 19 21.20 13.59 -6.92
N ALA A 20 22.35 14.21 -6.60
CA ALA A 20 23.28 13.71 -5.61
C ALA A 20 22.66 13.59 -4.20
N ASP A 21 21.66 14.41 -3.89
CA ASP A 21 20.89 14.34 -2.64
C ASP A 21 19.72 13.36 -2.70
N THR A 22 19.35 12.83 -3.87
CA THR A 22 18.35 11.78 -4.00
C THR A 22 19.05 10.44 -3.97
N LEU A 23 18.79 9.64 -2.92
CA LEU A 23 19.27 8.26 -2.82
C LEU A 23 18.80 7.48 -4.05
N GLY A 24 19.73 7.25 -5.00
CA GLY A 24 19.47 6.31 -6.10
C GLY A 24 19.14 4.93 -5.54
N TYR A 25 18.38 4.12 -6.27
CA TYR A 25 17.98 2.78 -5.82
C TYR A 25 19.17 1.91 -5.36
N ASP A 26 20.33 2.07 -5.98
CA ASP A 26 21.53 1.31 -5.62
C ASP A 26 22.12 1.76 -4.27
N SER A 27 22.03 3.04 -3.92
CA SER A 27 22.51 3.53 -2.65
C SER A 27 21.62 3.13 -1.44
N ILE A 28 20.35 2.77 -1.68
CA ILE A 28 19.44 2.30 -0.62
C ILE A 28 19.99 1.03 0.05
N PHE A 29 20.50 0.10 -0.75
CA PHE A 29 20.94 -1.22 -0.28
C PHE A 29 22.42 -1.28 0.08
N GLN A 30 23.17 -0.15 0.00
CA GLN A 30 24.58 -0.11 0.38
C GLN A 30 24.79 -0.25 1.89
N ASN A 31 23.87 0.24 2.70
CA ASN A 31 23.96 0.16 4.16
C ASN A 31 22.60 0.13 4.86
N LYS A 32 22.61 -0.38 6.09
CA LYS A 32 21.44 -0.52 6.94
C LYS A 32 20.66 0.78 7.15
N MET A 33 21.35 1.89 7.37
CA MET A 33 20.71 3.18 7.66
C MET A 33 19.87 3.65 6.47
N ASN A 34 20.38 3.53 5.25
CA ASN A 34 19.67 3.91 4.04
C ASN A 34 18.44 3.00 3.81
N LEU A 35 18.61 1.70 4.00
CA LEU A 35 17.50 0.73 3.89
C LEU A 35 16.40 1.01 4.92
N GLN A 36 16.77 1.32 6.17
CA GLN A 36 15.78 1.70 7.19
C GLN A 36 15.06 3.01 6.84
N LYS A 37 15.78 4.02 6.34
CA LYS A 37 15.16 5.26 5.85
C LYS A 37 14.17 4.97 4.71
N TYR A 38 14.54 4.11 3.76
CA TYR A 38 13.65 3.72 2.66
C TYR A 38 12.39 3.00 3.15
N LEU A 39 12.54 2.05 4.08
CA LEU A 39 11.44 1.33 4.69
C LEU A 39 10.44 2.29 5.36
N TRP A 40 10.92 3.19 6.23
CA TRP A 40 10.03 4.10 6.97
C TRP A 40 9.49 5.23 6.10
N ALA A 41 10.22 5.68 5.10
CA ALA A 41 9.69 6.59 4.08
C ALA A 41 8.58 5.92 3.24
N THR A 42 8.63 4.58 3.10
CA THR A 42 7.53 3.84 2.48
C THR A 42 6.28 3.83 3.36
N ALA A 43 6.45 3.70 4.68
CA ALA A 43 5.31 3.77 5.62
C ALA A 43 4.59 5.13 5.59
N ALA A 44 5.29 6.22 5.30
CA ALA A 44 4.70 7.56 5.23
C ALA A 44 3.69 7.74 4.08
N PHE A 45 3.58 6.78 3.17
CA PHE A 45 2.56 6.79 2.13
C PHE A 45 1.20 6.27 2.58
N PHE A 46 1.08 5.66 3.75
CA PHE A 46 -0.22 5.22 4.26
C PHE A 46 -1.11 6.41 4.64
N PRO A 47 -2.44 6.25 4.51
CA PRO A 47 -3.38 7.23 5.05
C PRO A 47 -3.15 7.46 6.55
N ASP A 48 -3.33 8.70 7.01
CA ASP A 48 -3.38 9.00 8.43
C ASP A 48 -4.78 8.69 8.97
N GLU A 49 -5.00 7.46 9.41
CA GLU A 49 -6.27 7.05 10.02
C GLU A 49 -6.50 7.69 11.41
N GLY A 50 -5.47 8.30 11.99
CA GLY A 50 -5.57 9.07 13.23
C GLY A 50 -6.08 10.50 13.04
N ALA A 51 -6.22 10.96 11.81
CA ALA A 51 -6.79 12.26 11.48
C ALA A 51 -8.31 12.28 11.75
N ILE A 52 -8.71 12.69 12.95
CA ILE A 52 -10.11 12.65 13.41
C ILE A 52 -11.05 13.37 12.44
N TRP A 53 -10.66 14.52 11.92
CA TRP A 53 -11.45 15.33 10.98
C TRP A 53 -11.35 14.86 9.51
N GLY A 54 -10.59 13.82 9.29
CA GLY A 54 -10.26 13.35 7.95
C GLY A 54 -9.01 13.99 7.37
N GLY A 55 -8.58 13.45 6.25
CA GLY A 55 -7.38 13.85 5.52
C GLY A 55 -7.32 13.18 4.16
N ALA A 56 -6.18 13.23 3.49
CA ALA A 56 -6.01 12.50 2.24
C ALA A 56 -6.29 11.00 2.47
N TYR A 57 -7.24 10.46 1.72
CA TYR A 57 -7.67 9.06 1.73
C TYR A 57 -8.45 8.61 3.00
N THR A 58 -8.80 9.52 3.90
CA THR A 58 -9.49 9.20 5.15
C THR A 58 -10.65 10.16 5.36
N PRO A 59 -11.92 9.69 5.42
CA PRO A 59 -13.06 10.58 5.59
C PRO A 59 -13.14 11.21 6.99
N GLY A 60 -12.56 10.56 8.01
CA GLY A 60 -12.66 10.99 9.40
C GLY A 60 -14.10 10.95 9.92
N VAL A 61 -14.34 11.56 11.08
CA VAL A 61 -15.68 11.65 11.70
C VAL A 61 -16.67 12.47 10.86
N THR A 62 -16.17 13.32 9.96
CA THR A 62 -17.02 14.11 9.04
C THR A 62 -17.62 13.27 7.92
N GLY A 63 -17.19 12.01 7.77
CA GLY A 63 -17.76 11.03 6.84
C GLY A 63 -18.93 10.23 7.41
N SER A 64 -19.37 10.53 8.62
CA SER A 64 -20.47 9.86 9.32
C SER A 64 -21.38 10.89 9.98
N ASP A 65 -22.31 10.42 10.83
CA ASP A 65 -23.18 11.24 11.67
C ASP A 65 -22.54 11.66 13.01
N GLU A 66 -21.29 11.28 13.25
CA GLU A 66 -20.56 11.60 14.50
C GLU A 66 -20.20 13.09 14.58
N ALA A 67 -19.91 13.73 13.43
CA ALA A 67 -19.58 15.15 13.40
C ALA A 67 -20.07 15.82 12.13
N PHE A 68 -20.48 17.07 12.27
CA PHE A 68 -20.88 17.93 11.16
C PHE A 68 -20.01 19.20 11.14
N VAL A 69 -19.61 19.61 9.95
CA VAL A 69 -18.89 20.87 9.73
C VAL A 69 -19.73 21.83 8.88
N GLN A 70 -19.62 23.11 9.19
CA GLN A 70 -20.43 24.16 8.59
C GLN A 70 -20.04 24.47 7.13
N TRP A 71 -18.82 24.14 6.76
CA TRP A 71 -18.25 24.45 5.45
C TRP A 71 -18.09 23.21 4.59
N ASN A 72 -18.39 23.37 3.34
CA ASN A 72 -18.07 22.39 2.31
C ASN A 72 -16.74 22.79 1.66
N THR A 73 -15.62 22.52 2.31
CA THR A 73 -14.30 22.80 1.77
C THR A 73 -13.56 21.49 1.49
N GLY A 74 -12.61 21.51 0.56
CA GLY A 74 -11.72 20.39 0.29
C GLY A 74 -10.85 19.97 1.49
N GLU A 75 -10.87 20.73 2.58
CA GLU A 75 -10.19 20.43 3.84
C GLU A 75 -10.84 19.28 4.62
N PHE A 76 -12.13 19.01 4.36
CA PHE A 76 -12.89 17.95 5.03
C PHE A 76 -13.42 16.93 4.00
N PRO A 77 -12.60 15.96 3.58
CA PRO A 77 -12.98 14.98 2.56
C PRO A 77 -14.25 14.19 2.89
N GLY A 78 -14.51 13.95 4.19
CA GLY A 78 -15.70 13.27 4.66
C GLY A 78 -17.00 13.97 4.29
N VAL A 79 -17.00 15.28 4.18
CA VAL A 79 -18.18 16.06 3.77
C VAL A 79 -18.60 15.70 2.34
N THR A 80 -17.65 15.57 1.41
CA THR A 80 -17.95 15.17 0.03
C THR A 80 -18.50 13.75 -0.05
N PHE A 81 -18.06 12.87 0.88
CA PHE A 81 -18.56 11.52 1.00
C PHE A 81 -20.03 11.51 1.47
N VAL A 82 -20.35 12.22 2.57
CA VAL A 82 -21.72 12.31 3.13
C VAL A 82 -22.69 12.97 2.15
N LEU A 83 -22.22 13.95 1.38
CA LEU A 83 -23.05 14.60 0.35
C LEU A 83 -23.26 13.74 -0.91
N GLY A 84 -22.70 12.53 -0.96
CA GLY A 84 -22.80 11.64 -2.11
C GLY A 84 -22.01 12.09 -3.35
N HIS A 85 -21.06 13.00 -3.20
CA HIS A 85 -20.21 13.46 -4.30
C HIS A 85 -19.07 12.48 -4.59
N THR A 86 -18.76 11.56 -3.67
CA THR A 86 -17.82 10.46 -3.89
C THR A 86 -18.57 9.31 -4.54
N THR A 87 -18.25 9.00 -5.77
CA THR A 87 -18.87 7.94 -6.57
C THR A 87 -17.80 7.00 -7.13
N PRO A 88 -18.17 5.81 -7.64
CA PRO A 88 -17.21 4.92 -8.30
C PRO A 88 -16.44 5.59 -9.46
N ASP A 89 -17.07 6.53 -10.16
CA ASP A 89 -16.46 7.28 -11.28
C ASP A 89 -15.69 8.51 -10.81
N ASN A 90 -15.94 9.00 -9.60
CA ASN A 90 -15.28 10.15 -9.01
C ASN A 90 -15.02 9.92 -7.52
N LEU A 91 -13.91 9.25 -7.23
CA LEU A 91 -13.48 8.98 -5.85
C LEU A 91 -12.87 10.20 -5.17
N GLY A 92 -12.50 11.23 -5.94
CA GLY A 92 -11.87 12.45 -5.41
C GLY A 92 -10.64 12.12 -4.57
N THR A 93 -10.55 12.74 -3.39
CA THR A 93 -9.46 12.55 -2.43
C THR A 93 -9.43 11.17 -1.76
N MET A 94 -10.49 10.35 -1.91
CA MET A 94 -10.54 8.99 -1.36
C MET A 94 -9.81 7.96 -2.24
N ASN A 95 -9.35 8.33 -3.44
CA ASN A 95 -8.68 7.42 -4.35
C ASN A 95 -7.23 7.16 -3.93
N ASN A 96 -7.02 6.14 -3.10
CA ASN A 96 -5.70 5.71 -2.68
C ASN A 96 -5.13 4.54 -3.50
N TRP A 97 -5.78 4.13 -4.61
CA TRP A 97 -5.38 2.99 -5.43
C TRP A 97 -3.90 3.03 -5.84
N ALA A 98 -3.50 4.10 -6.53
CA ALA A 98 -2.13 4.25 -6.98
C ALA A 98 -1.13 4.31 -5.82
N GLN A 99 -1.52 4.93 -4.71
CA GLN A 99 -0.70 5.08 -3.52
C GLN A 99 -0.39 3.73 -2.88
N MET A 100 -1.39 2.86 -2.74
CA MET A 100 -1.19 1.52 -2.17
C MET A 100 -0.32 0.65 -3.07
N TYR A 101 -0.52 0.66 -4.39
CA TYR A 101 0.36 -0.08 -5.31
C TYR A 101 1.79 0.47 -5.35
N LYS A 102 1.98 1.78 -5.09
CA LYS A 102 3.31 2.37 -4.90
C LYS A 102 4.02 1.78 -3.67
N ILE A 103 3.30 1.62 -2.55
CA ILE A 103 3.82 0.94 -1.35
C ILE A 103 4.21 -0.51 -1.68
N ILE A 104 3.31 -1.27 -2.30
CA ILE A 104 3.54 -2.67 -2.66
C ILE A 104 4.79 -2.80 -3.54
N ARG A 105 4.95 -1.94 -4.56
CA ARG A 105 6.16 -1.93 -5.39
C ARG A 105 7.42 -1.64 -4.58
N LYS A 106 7.39 -0.64 -3.69
CA LYS A 106 8.55 -0.28 -2.85
C LYS A 106 8.93 -1.42 -1.91
N VAL A 107 7.95 -2.13 -1.37
CA VAL A 107 8.15 -3.32 -0.53
C VAL A 107 8.73 -4.48 -1.35
N ASN A 108 8.22 -4.73 -2.56
CA ASN A 108 8.77 -5.77 -3.43
C ASN A 108 10.24 -5.49 -3.80
N ILE A 109 10.64 -4.22 -3.96
CA ILE A 109 12.05 -3.85 -4.13
C ILE A 109 12.88 -4.24 -2.90
N ILE A 110 12.34 -4.10 -1.68
CA ILE A 110 13.05 -4.56 -0.47
C ILE A 110 13.22 -6.08 -0.53
N PHE A 111 12.17 -6.84 -0.85
CA PHE A 111 12.26 -8.30 -0.92
C PHE A 111 13.29 -8.78 -1.94
N SER A 112 13.31 -8.19 -3.13
CA SER A 112 14.23 -8.60 -4.19
C SER A 112 15.69 -8.23 -3.91
N ARG A 113 15.97 -7.17 -3.12
CA ARG A 113 17.31 -6.60 -2.99
C ARG A 113 17.90 -6.58 -1.57
N ILE A 114 17.16 -7.00 -0.54
CA ILE A 114 17.63 -6.91 0.86
C ILE A 114 18.97 -7.63 1.10
N ASN A 115 19.26 -8.69 0.36
CA ASN A 115 20.51 -9.46 0.47
C ASN A 115 21.75 -8.69 -0.02
N GLU A 116 21.58 -7.58 -0.72
CA GLU A 116 22.67 -6.69 -1.12
C GLU A 116 23.21 -5.88 0.07
N CYS A 117 22.40 -5.64 1.10
CA CYS A 117 22.75 -4.90 2.29
C CYS A 117 23.57 -5.77 3.25
N LYS A 118 24.92 -5.68 3.16
CA LYS A 118 25.84 -6.58 3.84
C LYS A 118 26.10 -6.28 5.31
N ASP A 119 25.70 -5.11 5.78
CA ASP A 119 25.88 -4.67 7.18
C ASP A 119 24.69 -4.99 8.10
N LEU A 120 23.72 -5.76 7.58
CA LEU A 120 22.60 -6.29 8.37
C LEU A 120 22.98 -7.60 9.08
N THR A 121 22.63 -7.69 10.35
CA THR A 121 22.57 -8.97 11.04
C THR A 121 21.33 -9.76 10.58
N ASN A 122 21.35 -11.08 10.75
CA ASN A 122 20.20 -11.93 10.42
C ASN A 122 18.92 -11.52 11.18
N ILE A 123 19.06 -11.02 12.40
CA ILE A 123 17.91 -10.56 13.22
C ILE A 123 17.33 -9.28 12.61
N GLU A 124 18.17 -8.31 12.28
CA GLU A 124 17.75 -7.04 11.67
C GLU A 124 17.12 -7.27 10.27
N GLN A 125 17.72 -8.15 9.49
CA GLN A 125 17.16 -8.53 8.19
C GLN A 125 15.75 -9.13 8.32
N ARG A 126 15.55 -10.05 9.27
CA ARG A 126 14.23 -10.63 9.54
C ARG A 126 13.23 -9.60 10.04
N GLU A 127 13.64 -8.68 10.89
CA GLU A 127 12.78 -7.60 11.38
C GLU A 127 12.35 -6.66 10.24
N ILE A 128 13.27 -6.26 9.36
CA ILE A 128 12.96 -5.43 8.17
C ILE A 128 11.99 -6.15 7.24
N LEU A 129 12.23 -7.46 6.97
CA LEU A 129 11.30 -8.27 6.18
C LEU A 129 9.93 -8.37 6.85
N GLY A 130 9.87 -8.50 8.16
CA GLY A 130 8.61 -8.50 8.91
C GLY A 130 7.82 -7.21 8.73
N TYR A 131 8.48 -6.06 8.85
CA TYR A 131 7.83 -4.77 8.58
C TYR A 131 7.42 -4.61 7.12
N ALA A 132 8.22 -5.11 6.18
CA ALA A 132 7.90 -5.10 4.77
C ALA A 132 6.65 -5.95 4.47
N HIS A 133 6.54 -7.17 5.00
CA HIS A 133 5.33 -8.00 4.92
C HIS A 133 4.12 -7.31 5.56
N PHE A 134 4.29 -6.69 6.73
CA PHE A 134 3.21 -5.93 7.36
C PHE A 134 2.70 -4.81 6.45
N MET A 135 3.62 -4.01 5.88
CA MET A 135 3.25 -2.91 4.98
C MET A 135 2.54 -3.42 3.72
N ARG A 136 2.99 -4.53 3.13
CA ARG A 136 2.33 -5.13 1.96
C ARG A 136 0.94 -5.63 2.31
N GLY A 137 0.80 -6.38 3.39
CA GLY A 137 -0.50 -6.85 3.89
C GLY A 137 -1.45 -5.69 4.18
N TYR A 138 -0.96 -4.63 4.85
CA TYR A 138 -1.77 -3.46 5.17
C TYR A 138 -2.14 -2.63 3.94
N ALA A 139 -1.26 -2.55 2.92
CA ALA A 139 -1.59 -1.90 1.66
C ALA A 139 -2.71 -2.64 0.91
N TYR A 140 -2.62 -3.96 0.82
CA TYR A 140 -3.69 -4.78 0.24
C TYR A 140 -4.98 -4.74 1.07
N TYR A 141 -4.88 -4.68 2.40
CA TYR A 141 -6.03 -4.48 3.28
C TYR A 141 -6.76 -3.17 2.93
N ASN A 142 -6.03 -2.05 2.79
CA ASN A 142 -6.62 -0.76 2.40
C ASN A 142 -7.28 -0.83 1.01
N LEU A 143 -6.64 -1.50 0.04
CA LEU A 143 -7.21 -1.71 -1.28
C LEU A 143 -8.51 -2.52 -1.21
N LEU A 144 -8.51 -3.62 -0.45
CA LEU A 144 -9.68 -4.48 -0.29
C LEU A 144 -10.86 -3.76 0.37
N GLN A 145 -10.58 -2.92 1.39
CA GLN A 145 -11.62 -2.12 2.07
C GLN A 145 -12.27 -1.08 1.15
N ASN A 146 -11.47 -0.42 0.31
CA ASN A 146 -11.95 0.71 -0.49
C ASN A 146 -12.45 0.29 -1.88
N PHE A 147 -11.90 -0.79 -2.46
CA PHE A 147 -12.15 -1.15 -3.87
C PHE A 147 -12.63 -2.60 -4.07
N GLY A 148 -12.81 -3.36 -2.98
CA GLY A 148 -13.13 -4.79 -3.06
C GLY A 148 -11.95 -5.64 -3.54
N PRO A 149 -12.19 -6.78 -4.18
CA PRO A 149 -11.16 -7.69 -4.67
C PRO A 149 -10.00 -6.99 -5.37
N VAL A 150 -8.76 -7.41 -5.06
CA VAL A 150 -7.53 -6.70 -5.45
C VAL A 150 -6.79 -7.40 -6.58
N VAL A 151 -5.90 -6.69 -7.27
CA VAL A 151 -4.94 -7.29 -8.19
C VAL A 151 -3.69 -7.68 -7.41
N LEU A 152 -3.41 -8.98 -7.27
CA LEU A 152 -2.21 -9.48 -6.64
C LEU A 152 -1.06 -9.45 -7.64
N VAL A 153 -0.01 -8.67 -7.36
CA VAL A 153 1.10 -8.45 -8.31
C VAL A 153 2.30 -9.37 -8.09
N GLY A 154 2.25 -10.25 -7.06
CA GLY A 154 3.37 -11.15 -6.73
C GLY A 154 4.49 -10.48 -5.96
N ASP A 155 5.65 -11.15 -5.88
CA ASP A 155 6.76 -10.76 -5.00
C ASP A 155 7.80 -9.88 -5.70
N GLU A 156 7.87 -9.95 -7.02
CA GLU A 156 8.82 -9.16 -7.81
C GLU A 156 8.29 -7.75 -8.10
N PRO A 157 9.15 -6.74 -8.14
CA PRO A 157 8.77 -5.41 -8.57
C PRO A 157 8.31 -5.43 -10.03
N MET A 158 7.10 -4.98 -10.32
CA MET A 158 6.65 -4.85 -11.71
C MET A 158 7.52 -3.84 -12.46
N ASN A 159 7.87 -4.16 -13.71
CA ASN A 159 8.58 -3.24 -14.60
C ASN A 159 7.75 -1.98 -14.83
N THR A 160 8.41 -0.85 -15.09
CA THR A 160 7.75 0.46 -15.28
C THR A 160 7.56 0.85 -16.74
N ASN A 161 8.22 0.17 -17.67
CA ASN A 161 8.27 0.51 -19.09
C ASN A 161 7.67 -0.58 -19.99
N GLU A 162 6.66 -1.30 -19.46
CA GLU A 162 5.99 -2.38 -20.18
C GLU A 162 4.76 -1.88 -20.94
N SER A 163 4.25 -2.72 -21.84
CA SER A 163 3.02 -2.43 -22.56
C SER A 163 1.79 -2.36 -21.63
N PRO A 164 0.73 -1.65 -21.99
CA PRO A 164 -0.51 -1.64 -21.21
C PRO A 164 -1.07 -3.04 -20.92
N ALA A 165 -0.89 -4.00 -21.81
CA ALA A 165 -1.33 -5.38 -21.63
C ALA A 165 -0.61 -6.08 -20.46
N TYR A 166 0.64 -5.73 -20.19
CA TYR A 166 1.40 -6.26 -19.04
C TYR A 166 0.76 -5.89 -17.70
N TYR A 167 0.19 -4.68 -17.61
CA TYR A 167 -0.45 -4.18 -16.39
C TYR A 167 -1.92 -4.57 -16.26
N ASN A 168 -2.53 -5.04 -17.33
CA ASN A 168 -3.94 -5.46 -17.34
C ASN A 168 -4.10 -6.85 -16.71
N LYS A 169 -3.99 -6.93 -15.39
CA LYS A 169 -4.14 -8.16 -14.62
C LYS A 169 -5.56 -8.24 -14.04
N GLU A 170 -6.14 -9.44 -14.05
CA GLU A 170 -7.40 -9.68 -13.36
C GLU A 170 -7.24 -9.56 -11.84
N ARG A 171 -8.34 -9.20 -11.18
CA ARG A 171 -8.40 -9.19 -9.72
C ARG A 171 -8.46 -10.62 -9.19
N ALA A 172 -7.88 -10.87 -8.05
CA ALA A 172 -8.16 -12.05 -7.24
C ALA A 172 -9.62 -12.00 -6.76
N THR A 173 -10.17 -13.11 -6.29
CA THR A 173 -11.46 -13.10 -5.58
C THR A 173 -11.33 -12.42 -4.23
N TYR A 174 -12.45 -12.15 -3.57
CA TYR A 174 -12.46 -11.59 -2.21
C TYR A 174 -11.74 -12.54 -1.24
N ASP A 175 -12.06 -13.83 -1.30
CA ASP A 175 -11.45 -14.85 -0.43
C ASP A 175 -9.96 -15.02 -0.71
N GLU A 176 -9.54 -15.10 -1.97
CA GLU A 176 -8.12 -15.13 -2.35
C GLU A 176 -7.39 -13.88 -1.84
N SER A 177 -8.03 -12.71 -1.92
CA SER A 177 -7.46 -11.45 -1.42
C SER A 177 -7.30 -11.47 0.10
N VAL A 178 -8.33 -11.95 0.83
CA VAL A 178 -8.30 -12.09 2.30
C VAL A 178 -7.20 -13.07 2.72
N ASP A 179 -7.11 -14.22 2.07
CA ASP A 179 -6.12 -15.24 2.40
C ASP A 179 -4.70 -14.74 2.16
N TYR A 180 -4.47 -14.03 1.05
CA TYR A 180 -3.17 -13.41 0.77
C TYR A 180 -2.79 -12.38 1.84
N ILE A 181 -3.71 -11.47 2.19
CA ILE A 181 -3.48 -10.45 3.23
C ILE A 181 -3.19 -11.09 4.58
N CYS A 182 -3.98 -12.10 4.98
CA CYS A 182 -3.76 -12.81 6.23
C CYS A 182 -2.39 -13.49 6.26
N ASN A 183 -1.97 -14.15 5.18
CA ASN A 183 -0.66 -14.78 5.08
C ASN A 183 0.49 -13.77 5.21
N GLU A 184 0.39 -12.61 4.55
CA GLU A 184 1.37 -11.52 4.71
C GLU A 184 1.49 -11.06 6.16
N LEU A 185 0.36 -10.87 6.83
CA LEU A 185 0.32 -10.44 8.23
C LEU A 185 0.79 -11.53 9.19
N GLU A 186 0.57 -12.81 8.91
CA GLU A 186 1.10 -13.94 9.68
C GLU A 186 2.63 -14.01 9.56
N ILE A 187 3.18 -13.88 8.35
CA ILE A 187 4.63 -13.80 8.15
C ILE A 187 5.20 -12.60 8.93
N ALA A 188 4.57 -11.44 8.82
CA ALA A 188 4.95 -10.26 9.58
C ALA A 188 4.96 -10.53 11.09
N ALA A 189 3.91 -11.15 11.64
CA ALA A 189 3.78 -11.46 13.05
C ALA A 189 4.89 -12.38 13.58
N ASN A 190 5.46 -13.24 12.73
CA ASN A 190 6.57 -14.11 13.09
C ASN A 190 7.92 -13.38 13.18
N TYR A 191 8.04 -12.21 12.55
CA TYR A 191 9.32 -11.49 12.41
C TYR A 191 9.36 -10.19 13.20
N ILE A 192 8.22 -9.47 13.33
CA ILE A 192 8.18 -8.21 14.08
C ILE A 192 8.07 -8.44 15.58
N PRO A 193 8.55 -7.49 16.42
CA PRO A 193 8.56 -7.67 17.86
C PRO A 193 7.15 -7.65 18.47
N LEU A 194 7.02 -8.32 19.63
CA LEU A 194 5.79 -8.26 20.43
C LEU A 194 5.54 -6.85 21.00
N ARG A 195 6.63 -6.17 21.37
CA ARG A 195 6.61 -4.81 21.90
C ARG A 195 7.74 -4.01 21.29
N VAL A 196 7.50 -2.73 21.08
CA VAL A 196 8.50 -1.76 20.61
C VAL A 196 9.00 -0.91 21.77
N THR A 197 10.20 -0.34 21.62
CA THR A 197 10.76 0.62 22.58
C THR A 197 10.05 1.97 22.43
N VAL A 198 10.22 2.86 23.42
CA VAL A 198 9.64 4.21 23.36
C VAL A 198 10.08 4.99 22.12
N SER A 199 11.35 4.84 21.71
CA SER A 199 11.88 5.48 20.50
C SER A 199 11.31 4.91 19.18
N GLN A 200 10.65 3.76 19.25
CA GLN A 200 10.03 3.08 18.12
C GLN A 200 8.50 3.11 18.19
N PHE A 201 7.95 3.92 19.10
CA PHE A 201 6.49 4.02 19.26
C PHE A 201 5.83 4.43 17.94
N GLY A 202 4.70 3.78 17.61
CA GLY A 202 4.03 3.93 16.31
C GLY A 202 4.40 2.86 15.28
N ARG A 203 5.49 2.09 15.48
CA ARG A 203 5.76 0.95 14.61
C ARG A 203 4.79 -0.20 14.89
N PRO A 204 4.37 -0.95 13.86
CA PRO A 204 3.46 -2.09 14.07
C PRO A 204 4.13 -3.16 14.93
N THR A 205 3.32 -3.82 15.74
CA THR A 205 3.74 -4.93 16.58
C THR A 205 3.07 -6.21 16.12
N ARG A 206 3.52 -7.36 16.65
CA ARG A 206 2.86 -8.65 16.43
C ARG A 206 1.35 -8.60 16.75
N GLY A 207 0.98 -7.90 17.82
CA GLY A 207 -0.43 -7.72 18.19
C GLY A 207 -1.23 -6.95 17.13
N ALA A 208 -0.62 -5.95 16.49
CA ALA A 208 -1.27 -5.20 15.41
C ALA A 208 -1.54 -6.09 14.18
N ALA A 209 -0.59 -6.98 13.83
CA ALA A 209 -0.81 -7.92 12.73
C ALA A 209 -1.97 -8.88 13.01
N TYR A 210 -2.02 -9.47 14.19
CA TYR A 210 -3.14 -10.36 14.57
C TYR A 210 -4.47 -9.64 14.70
N ALA A 211 -4.49 -8.38 15.15
CA ALA A 211 -5.70 -7.57 15.21
C ALA A 211 -6.28 -7.31 13.80
N LEU A 212 -5.42 -7.03 12.82
CA LEU A 212 -5.86 -6.87 11.43
C LEU A 212 -6.39 -8.18 10.84
N ILE A 213 -5.72 -9.31 11.09
CA ILE A 213 -6.20 -10.64 10.66
C ILE A 213 -7.60 -10.91 11.25
N ALA A 214 -7.77 -10.72 12.57
CA ALA A 214 -9.04 -10.94 13.24
C ALA A 214 -10.15 -10.05 12.66
N ARG A 215 -9.87 -8.76 12.44
CA ARG A 215 -10.81 -7.82 11.85
C ARG A 215 -11.22 -8.23 10.43
N LEU A 216 -10.25 -8.62 9.62
CA LEU A 216 -10.49 -9.02 8.24
C LEU A 216 -11.29 -10.32 8.14
N ARG A 217 -10.95 -11.33 8.96
CA ARG A 217 -11.70 -12.59 9.03
C ARG A 217 -13.13 -12.39 9.54
N LEU A 218 -13.33 -11.52 10.51
CA LEU A 218 -14.67 -11.17 10.98
C LEU A 218 -15.50 -10.50 9.87
N GLN A 219 -14.89 -9.60 9.10
CA GLN A 219 -15.53 -8.98 7.95
C GLN A 219 -15.89 -10.00 6.86
N GLN A 220 -14.97 -10.93 6.53
CA GLN A 220 -15.21 -12.03 5.59
C GLN A 220 -16.39 -12.90 6.04
N ALA A 221 -16.54 -13.15 7.33
CA ALA A 221 -17.66 -13.92 7.88
C ALA A 221 -19.00 -13.16 7.91
N SER A 222 -19.02 -11.88 7.55
CA SER A 222 -20.24 -11.08 7.55
C SER A 222 -21.20 -11.51 6.42
N PRO A 223 -22.53 -11.29 6.56
CA PRO A 223 -23.52 -11.68 5.56
C PRO A 223 -23.27 -11.15 4.14
N LEU A 224 -22.52 -10.05 4.02
CA LEU A 224 -22.20 -9.43 2.72
C LEU A 224 -21.14 -10.25 1.94
N PHE A 225 -20.27 -11.00 2.64
CA PHE A 225 -19.13 -11.68 2.00
C PHE A 225 -19.13 -13.21 2.20
N ASN A 226 -19.99 -13.76 3.05
CA ASN A 226 -19.97 -15.17 3.43
C ASN A 226 -20.84 -16.11 2.54
N GLY A 227 -21.22 -15.67 1.34
CA GLY A 227 -22.00 -16.49 0.42
C GLY A 227 -23.52 -16.53 0.67
N GLY A 228 -24.01 -15.78 1.67
CA GLY A 228 -25.44 -15.70 2.00
C GLY A 228 -26.26 -14.92 0.96
N SER A 229 -27.55 -14.73 1.26
CA SER A 229 -28.49 -14.02 0.38
C SER A 229 -28.05 -12.58 0.08
N ALA A 230 -27.46 -11.88 1.05
CA ALA A 230 -26.94 -10.52 0.85
C ALA A 230 -25.81 -10.49 -0.18
N ALA A 231 -24.85 -11.42 -0.11
CA ALA A 231 -23.77 -11.55 -1.08
C ALA A 231 -24.31 -11.82 -2.49
N LYS A 232 -25.26 -12.73 -2.63
CA LYS A 232 -25.91 -13.07 -3.91
C LYS A 232 -26.64 -11.89 -4.52
N THR A 233 -27.40 -11.15 -3.73
CA THR A 233 -28.13 -9.97 -4.20
C THR A 233 -27.20 -8.85 -4.64
N THR A 234 -26.11 -8.63 -3.89
CA THR A 234 -25.19 -7.49 -4.13
C THR A 234 -24.20 -7.80 -5.24
N PHE A 235 -23.63 -9.01 -5.26
CA PHE A 235 -22.48 -9.37 -6.12
C PHE A 235 -22.75 -10.51 -7.10
N GLY A 236 -23.97 -11.04 -7.19
CA GLY A 236 -24.30 -12.28 -7.92
C GLY A 236 -23.98 -12.30 -9.41
N GLY A 237 -23.82 -11.15 -10.05
CA GLY A 237 -23.41 -11.05 -11.45
C GLY A 237 -21.91 -10.74 -11.66
N TRP A 238 -21.15 -10.59 -10.57
CA TRP A 238 -19.75 -10.18 -10.65
C TRP A 238 -18.83 -11.40 -10.68
N ILE A 239 -18.49 -11.83 -11.90
CA ILE A 239 -17.78 -13.08 -12.17
C ILE A 239 -16.44 -12.78 -12.85
N ARG A 240 -15.38 -13.44 -12.42
CA ARG A 240 -14.06 -13.40 -13.04
C ARG A 240 -14.11 -14.14 -14.39
N LYS A 241 -13.66 -13.48 -15.45
CA LYS A 241 -13.85 -13.99 -16.82
C LYS A 241 -12.96 -15.16 -17.19
N SER A 242 -11.78 -15.26 -16.57
CA SER A 242 -10.79 -16.30 -16.90
C SER A 242 -11.22 -17.70 -16.51
N ASP A 243 -11.98 -17.85 -15.42
CA ASP A 243 -12.35 -19.14 -14.82
C ASP A 243 -13.83 -19.27 -14.41
N ASN A 244 -14.62 -18.23 -14.62
CA ASN A 244 -16.03 -18.14 -14.24
C ASN A 244 -16.28 -18.24 -12.72
N VAL A 245 -15.30 -17.88 -11.88
CA VAL A 245 -15.45 -17.86 -10.43
C VAL A 245 -16.06 -16.52 -10.00
N PRO A 246 -17.06 -16.50 -9.10
CA PRO A 246 -17.58 -15.26 -8.54
C PRO A 246 -16.49 -14.52 -7.75
N TYR A 247 -16.41 -13.19 -7.92
CA TYR A 247 -15.45 -12.38 -7.16
C TYR A 247 -15.75 -12.36 -5.66
N VAL A 248 -17.02 -12.51 -5.27
CA VAL A 248 -17.45 -12.70 -3.89
C VAL A 248 -18.22 -14.02 -3.80
N SER A 249 -17.93 -14.83 -2.78
CA SER A 249 -18.57 -16.15 -2.60
C SER A 249 -20.08 -16.08 -2.72
N GLN A 250 -20.65 -17.06 -3.38
CA GLN A 250 -22.11 -17.21 -3.60
C GLN A 250 -22.70 -18.44 -2.90
N THR A 251 -21.84 -19.21 -2.19
CA THR A 251 -22.21 -20.44 -1.48
C THR A 251 -21.69 -20.43 -0.06
#